data_802d4dec08ae2e3bbc0f5d332d93ad3e
#
_entry.id   802d4dec08ae2e3bbc0f5d332d93ad3e
#
_cell.length_a   1.000
_cell.length_b   1.000
_cell.length_c   1.000
_cell.angle_alpha   90.00
_cell.angle_beta   90.00
_cell.angle_gamma   90.00
#
_symmetry.space_group_name_H-M   'P 1'
#
loop_
_entity.id
_entity.type
_entity.pdbx_description
1 polymer ?
#
loop_
_entity_poly.entity_id
_entity_poly.type
_entity_poly.pdbx_seq_one_letter_code
_entity_poly.pdbx_strand_id
1 'polypeptide(L)'
;MVIRRFRGRMAAAGTSAALRCRLFCFPYAGAGAAVFRQWPDDLPSDVELCIPCLPGRDARVDEPPATAMAPLAAALAQEVRPLLTLPYTLFGHSMGAFIAFDLAHELSAMGAGPTHLFVSAQRGPRVPYSARPIFALPDASFLAAILDRYKAIPEPVLRQPDLMAVLLRTLRGDFTLVEDYRYRATGRLSCPVTAFGGRDDRQIAREQLEAWSLETSEAFELRLLPGGHFFLNEARRELLAIIREQVAPREAG
;
A
#
# COMPACT_ATOMS: atom_id res chain seq x y z
N MET A 1 10.08 8.44 14.62
CA MET A 1 9.85 7.92 13.25
C MET A 1 10.38 6.50 13.14
N VAL A 2 9.57 5.56 12.66
CA VAL A 2 9.98 4.16 12.44
C VAL A 2 9.70 3.81 10.98
N ILE A 3 10.71 3.94 10.12
CA ILE A 3 10.65 3.46 8.74
C ILE A 3 11.68 2.36 8.60
N ARG A 4 11.23 1.14 8.23
CA ARG A 4 12.15 0.06 7.89
C ARG A 4 12.68 0.29 6.48
N ARG A 5 14.00 0.17 6.33
CA ARG A 5 14.69 0.45 5.07
C ARG A 5 15.51 -0.76 4.66
N PHE A 6 15.37 -1.16 3.40
CA PHE A 6 16.08 -2.30 2.82
C PHE A 6 16.61 -1.92 1.45
N ARG A 7 17.84 -2.27 1.17
CA ARG A 7 18.41 -2.13 -0.16
C ARG A 7 18.01 -3.31 -1.03
N GLY A 8 17.68 -3.07 -2.29
CA GLY A 8 17.50 -4.13 -3.28
C GLY A 8 18.77 -4.99 -3.41
N ARG A 9 18.61 -6.25 -3.77
CA ARG A 9 19.71 -7.23 -3.80
C ARG A 9 20.08 -7.70 -5.21
N MET A 10 19.24 -7.40 -6.22
CA MET A 10 19.59 -7.68 -7.61
C MET A 10 20.71 -6.75 -8.07
N ALA A 11 21.63 -7.26 -8.92
CA ALA A 11 22.64 -6.43 -9.54
C ALA A 11 21.98 -5.25 -10.27
N ALA A 12 22.43 -4.03 -10.00
CA ALA A 12 21.98 -2.85 -10.74
C ALA A 12 22.57 -2.87 -12.15
N ALA A 13 21.84 -2.32 -13.11
CA ALA A 13 22.39 -2.03 -14.43
C ALA A 13 23.48 -0.96 -14.29
N GLY A 14 24.74 -1.37 -14.36
CA GLY A 14 25.91 -0.51 -14.14
C GLY A 14 26.60 -0.72 -12.80
N THR A 15 27.79 -0.17 -12.65
CA THR A 15 28.70 -0.37 -11.52
C THR A 15 28.42 0.51 -10.30
N SER A 16 27.37 1.35 -10.30
CA SER A 16 27.12 2.30 -9.23
C SER A 16 26.46 1.66 -8.01
N ALA A 17 27.15 1.78 -6.89
CA ALA A 17 26.58 1.44 -5.58
C ALA A 17 25.69 2.54 -5.00
N ALA A 18 25.47 3.68 -5.70
CA ALA A 18 24.66 4.80 -5.23
C ALA A 18 23.17 4.50 -5.33
N LEU A 19 22.39 4.91 -4.34
CA LEU A 19 20.95 4.85 -4.39
C LEU A 19 20.41 5.85 -5.41
N ARG A 20 19.49 5.40 -6.27
CA ARG A 20 18.89 6.18 -7.33
C ARG A 20 17.44 6.58 -7.03
N CYS A 21 16.68 5.71 -6.40
CA CYS A 21 15.30 6.02 -6.05
C CYS A 21 14.86 5.28 -4.78
N ARG A 22 13.71 5.70 -4.23
CA ARG A 22 13.03 5.06 -3.12
C ARG A 22 11.67 4.55 -3.53
N LEU A 23 11.31 3.36 -3.01
CA LEU A 23 9.97 2.79 -3.13
C LEU A 23 9.37 2.71 -1.73
N PHE A 24 8.39 3.57 -1.45
CA PHE A 24 7.64 3.51 -0.19
C PHE A 24 6.46 2.55 -0.33
N CYS A 25 6.35 1.58 0.58
CA CYS A 25 5.34 0.53 0.52
C CYS A 25 4.42 0.55 1.74
N PHE A 26 3.10 0.45 1.47
CA PHE A 26 2.03 0.44 2.47
C PHE A 26 1.24 -0.87 2.38
N PRO A 27 1.12 -1.62 3.50
CA PRO A 27 0.50 -2.93 3.52
C PRO A 27 -1.03 -2.87 3.54
N TYR A 28 -1.64 -4.03 3.36
CA TYR A 28 -3.07 -4.25 3.57
C TYR A 28 -3.45 -4.30 5.06
N ALA A 29 -4.75 -4.27 5.35
CA ALA A 29 -5.30 -4.29 6.71
C ALA A 29 -4.79 -5.48 7.54
N GLY A 30 -4.39 -5.22 8.78
CA GLY A 30 -3.83 -6.22 9.71
C GLY A 30 -2.37 -6.58 9.46
N ALA A 31 -1.78 -6.12 8.35
CA ALA A 31 -0.40 -6.44 8.01
C ALA A 31 0.59 -5.33 8.42
N GLY A 32 1.84 -5.72 8.57
CA GLY A 32 2.97 -4.84 8.83
C GLY A 32 4.06 -4.99 7.77
N ALA A 33 5.27 -4.55 8.10
CA ALA A 33 6.42 -4.55 7.20
C ALA A 33 6.83 -5.96 6.70
N ALA A 34 6.46 -7.00 7.42
CA ALA A 34 6.79 -8.39 7.08
C ALA A 34 6.27 -8.84 5.70
N VAL A 35 5.18 -8.23 5.20
CA VAL A 35 4.63 -8.50 3.86
C VAL A 35 5.66 -8.25 2.76
N PHE A 36 6.51 -7.26 2.93
CA PHE A 36 7.49 -6.84 1.93
C PHE A 36 8.91 -7.41 2.17
N ARG A 37 9.08 -8.34 3.13
CA ARG A 37 10.41 -8.85 3.54
C ARG A 37 11.24 -9.47 2.42
N GLN A 38 10.58 -10.05 1.42
CA GLN A 38 11.23 -10.71 0.29
C GLN A 38 11.39 -9.79 -0.94
N TRP A 39 10.81 -8.59 -0.92
CA TRP A 39 10.86 -7.65 -2.04
C TRP A 39 12.28 -7.20 -2.39
N PRO A 40 13.20 -7.00 -1.43
CA PRO A 40 14.58 -6.66 -1.75
C PRO A 40 15.27 -7.67 -2.66
N ASP A 41 14.88 -8.95 -2.62
CA ASP A 41 15.48 -10.02 -3.45
C ASP A 41 15.18 -9.83 -4.95
N ASP A 42 14.07 -9.16 -5.26
CA ASP A 42 13.60 -8.92 -6.63
C ASP A 42 13.71 -7.43 -7.04
N LEU A 43 14.34 -6.59 -6.23
CA LEU A 43 14.60 -5.16 -6.53
C LEU A 43 16.09 -4.90 -6.81
N PRO A 44 16.42 -3.98 -7.76
CA PRO A 44 17.80 -3.56 -8.01
C PRO A 44 18.47 -2.94 -6.78
N SER A 45 19.78 -3.10 -6.64
CA SER A 45 20.55 -2.61 -5.50
C SER A 45 20.65 -1.07 -5.41
N ASP A 46 20.26 -0.35 -6.46
CA ASP A 46 20.14 1.11 -6.50
C ASP A 46 18.73 1.62 -6.12
N VAL A 47 17.82 0.71 -5.77
CA VAL A 47 16.48 1.00 -5.23
C VAL A 47 16.45 0.75 -3.73
N GLU A 48 16.01 1.72 -2.95
CA GLU A 48 15.76 1.56 -1.51
C GLU A 48 14.28 1.35 -1.24
N LEU A 49 13.94 0.19 -0.69
CA LEU A 49 12.60 -0.12 -0.20
C LEU A 49 12.41 0.51 1.18
N CYS A 50 11.42 1.37 1.33
CA CYS A 50 11.07 2.08 2.56
C CYS A 50 9.67 1.66 3.01
N ILE A 51 9.53 1.14 4.22
CA ILE A 51 8.26 0.68 4.76
C ILE A 51 7.95 1.46 6.03
N PRO A 52 7.10 2.50 5.97
CA PRO A 52 6.64 3.22 7.15
C PRO A 52 5.87 2.28 8.09
N CYS A 53 6.22 2.32 9.37
CA CYS A 53 5.53 1.55 10.40
C CYS A 53 4.26 2.28 10.81
N LEU A 54 3.11 1.69 10.50
CA LEU A 54 1.81 2.27 10.87
C LEU A 54 1.52 2.07 12.36
N PRO A 55 0.77 2.96 13.03
CA PRO A 55 0.36 2.79 14.42
C PRO A 55 -0.36 1.46 14.66
N GLY A 56 -0.20 0.88 15.83
CA GLY A 56 -0.87 -0.35 16.25
C GLY A 56 -0.19 -1.64 15.82
N ARG A 57 1.01 -1.57 15.17
CA ARG A 57 1.72 -2.77 14.69
C ARG A 57 3.24 -2.63 14.72
N ASP A 58 3.94 -3.74 14.53
CA ASP A 58 5.41 -3.79 14.48
C ASP A 58 6.04 -3.06 15.67
N ALA A 59 6.93 -2.10 15.43
CA ALA A 59 7.59 -1.28 16.46
C ALA A 59 6.68 -0.21 17.10
N ARG A 60 5.42 -0.07 16.61
CA ARG A 60 4.42 0.87 17.13
C ARG A 60 3.18 0.14 17.65
N VAL A 61 3.34 -1.13 18.08
CA VAL A 61 2.24 -2.01 18.50
C VAL A 61 1.47 -1.45 19.72
N ASP A 62 2.14 -0.69 20.59
CA ASP A 62 1.52 -0.10 21.78
C ASP A 62 0.72 1.18 21.47
N GLU A 63 0.91 1.77 20.30
CA GLU A 63 0.15 2.93 19.88
C GLU A 63 -1.28 2.52 19.46
N PRO A 64 -2.30 3.37 19.66
CA PRO A 64 -3.62 3.10 19.11
C PRO A 64 -3.56 3.09 17.57
N PRO A 65 -4.22 2.11 16.90
CA PRO A 65 -4.33 2.11 15.45
C PRO A 65 -4.99 3.39 14.94
N ALA A 66 -4.57 3.85 13.76
CA ALA A 66 -5.22 4.97 13.08
C ALA A 66 -6.64 4.58 12.64
N THR A 67 -7.58 5.51 12.77
CA THR A 67 -8.99 5.33 12.37
C THR A 67 -9.48 6.42 11.42
N ALA A 68 -8.62 7.39 11.08
CA ALA A 68 -8.94 8.46 10.15
C ALA A 68 -7.80 8.64 9.14
N MET A 69 -8.13 8.62 7.85
CA MET A 69 -7.15 8.63 6.76
C MET A 69 -6.36 9.94 6.69
N ALA A 70 -7.04 11.08 6.76
CA ALA A 70 -6.38 12.37 6.59
C ALA A 70 -5.30 12.68 7.65
N PRO A 71 -5.54 12.52 8.97
CA PRO A 71 -4.47 12.71 9.94
C PRO A 71 -3.35 11.68 9.81
N LEU A 72 -3.64 10.44 9.37
CA LEU A 72 -2.63 9.45 9.10
C LEU A 72 -1.73 9.86 7.92
N ALA A 73 -2.32 10.29 6.80
CA ALA A 73 -1.57 10.75 5.63
C ALA A 73 -0.71 11.98 5.94
N ALA A 74 -1.25 12.96 6.67
CA ALA A 74 -0.51 14.14 7.10
C ALA A 74 0.68 13.79 8.02
N ALA A 75 0.49 12.89 8.98
CA ALA A 75 1.57 12.41 9.85
C ALA A 75 2.65 11.67 9.03
N LEU A 76 2.25 10.78 8.13
CA LEU A 76 3.17 10.07 7.25
C LEU A 76 3.96 11.02 6.35
N ALA A 77 3.32 12.09 5.81
CA ALA A 77 4.01 13.10 5.00
C ALA A 77 5.16 13.75 5.77
N GLN A 78 4.95 14.10 7.04
CA GLN A 78 6.02 14.62 7.90
C GLN A 78 7.10 13.57 8.20
N GLU A 79 6.70 12.33 8.41
CA GLU A 79 7.62 11.23 8.70
C GLU A 79 8.54 10.89 7.52
N VAL A 80 8.02 10.88 6.27
CA VAL A 80 8.80 10.51 5.08
C VAL A 80 9.60 11.68 4.51
N ARG A 81 9.22 12.93 4.81
CA ARG A 81 9.85 14.14 4.26
C ARG A 81 11.37 14.15 4.31
N PRO A 82 12.05 13.77 5.41
CA PRO A 82 13.52 13.74 5.47
C PRO A 82 14.17 12.75 4.49
N LEU A 83 13.38 11.81 3.95
CA LEU A 83 13.83 10.80 2.99
C LEU A 83 13.55 11.20 1.54
N LEU A 84 12.90 12.34 1.27
CA LEU A 84 12.58 12.77 -0.10
C LEU A 84 13.76 13.47 -0.79
N THR A 85 14.98 12.99 -0.56
CA THR A 85 16.23 13.49 -1.15
C THR A 85 16.59 12.83 -2.48
N LEU A 86 15.83 11.83 -2.88
CA LEU A 86 15.92 11.10 -4.14
C LEU A 86 14.53 11.04 -4.79
N PRO A 87 14.43 10.84 -6.10
CA PRO A 87 13.18 10.46 -6.73
C PRO A 87 12.55 9.27 -6.00
N TYR A 88 11.24 9.26 -5.87
CA TYR A 88 10.56 8.21 -5.14
C TYR A 88 9.21 7.87 -5.76
N THR A 89 8.79 6.64 -5.51
CA THR A 89 7.49 6.10 -5.89
C THR A 89 6.76 5.58 -4.66
N LEU A 90 5.45 5.53 -4.74
CA LEU A 90 4.58 4.99 -3.70
C LEU A 90 3.91 3.71 -4.20
N PHE A 91 3.85 2.70 -3.35
CA PHE A 91 3.09 1.47 -3.58
C PHE A 91 2.17 1.23 -2.39
N GLY A 92 0.90 0.95 -2.66
CA GLY A 92 -0.04 0.54 -1.63
C GLY A 92 -0.91 -0.64 -2.07
N HIS A 93 -1.10 -1.63 -1.18
CA HIS A 93 -1.97 -2.77 -1.43
C HIS A 93 -3.21 -2.71 -0.54
N SER A 94 -4.39 -2.84 -1.11
CA SER A 94 -5.69 -2.79 -0.41
C SER A 94 -5.81 -1.50 0.42
N MET A 95 -5.92 -1.54 1.73
CA MET A 95 -5.87 -0.36 2.60
C MET A 95 -4.69 0.57 2.24
N GLY A 96 -3.52 0.00 2.02
CA GLY A 96 -2.31 0.74 1.68
C GLY A 96 -2.43 1.58 0.41
N ALA A 97 -3.32 1.23 -0.54
CA ALA A 97 -3.55 2.00 -1.75
C ALA A 97 -4.17 3.37 -1.44
N PHE A 98 -5.12 3.43 -0.51
CA PHE A 98 -5.69 4.70 -0.06
C PHE A 98 -4.68 5.51 0.74
N ILE A 99 -3.87 4.85 1.60
CA ILE A 99 -2.80 5.53 2.34
C ILE A 99 -1.80 6.15 1.37
N ALA A 100 -1.34 5.39 0.36
CA ALA A 100 -0.40 5.89 -0.65
C ALA A 100 -0.98 7.04 -1.48
N PHE A 101 -2.27 6.97 -1.83
CA PHE A 101 -2.96 8.01 -2.57
C PHE A 101 -3.09 9.31 -1.78
N ASP A 102 -3.61 9.26 -0.55
CA ASP A 102 -3.75 10.46 0.27
C ASP A 102 -2.37 11.06 0.62
N LEU A 103 -1.37 10.21 0.89
CA LEU A 103 0.01 10.65 1.07
C LEU A 103 0.58 11.33 -0.19
N ALA A 104 0.29 10.80 -1.40
CA ALA A 104 0.72 11.43 -2.64
C ALA A 104 0.15 12.85 -2.78
N HIS A 105 -1.10 13.08 -2.39
CA HIS A 105 -1.72 14.41 -2.38
C HIS A 105 -1.09 15.33 -1.35
N GLU A 106 -0.87 14.88 -0.11
CA GLU A 106 -0.20 15.66 0.92
C GLU A 106 1.22 16.09 0.48
N LEU A 107 1.99 15.18 -0.09
CA LEU A 107 3.34 15.47 -0.57
C LEU A 107 3.32 16.38 -1.82
N SER A 108 2.37 16.21 -2.72
CA SER A 108 2.20 17.09 -3.89
C SER A 108 1.85 18.50 -3.49
N ALA A 109 0.99 18.68 -2.49
CA ALA A 109 0.67 20.00 -1.92
C ALA A 109 1.89 20.71 -1.29
N MET A 110 2.91 19.92 -0.86
CA MET A 110 4.20 20.42 -0.37
C MET A 110 5.23 20.66 -1.49
N GLY A 111 4.85 20.48 -2.77
CA GLY A 111 5.77 20.57 -3.91
C GLY A 111 6.74 19.40 -4.05
N ALA A 112 6.45 18.27 -3.41
CA ALA A 112 7.32 17.10 -3.34
C ALA A 112 6.56 15.82 -3.75
N GLY A 113 5.74 15.87 -4.82
CA GLY A 113 4.96 14.74 -5.30
C GLY A 113 5.80 13.55 -5.77
N PRO A 114 5.25 12.32 -5.76
CA PRO A 114 5.95 11.11 -6.21
C PRO A 114 6.13 11.11 -7.73
N THR A 115 7.13 10.36 -8.21
CA THR A 115 7.33 10.14 -9.65
C THR A 115 6.37 9.10 -10.24
N HIS A 116 5.79 8.25 -9.41
CA HIS A 116 4.79 7.24 -9.79
C HIS A 116 3.97 6.80 -8.58
N LEU A 117 2.69 6.51 -8.78
CA LEU A 117 1.83 5.89 -7.78
C LEU A 117 1.38 4.51 -8.27
N PHE A 118 1.69 3.49 -7.49
CA PHE A 118 1.22 2.12 -7.68
C PHE A 118 0.12 1.80 -6.68
N VAL A 119 -1.08 1.51 -7.16
CA VAL A 119 -2.23 1.11 -6.34
C VAL A 119 -2.61 -0.33 -6.65
N SER A 120 -2.91 -1.12 -5.65
CA SER A 120 -3.07 -2.57 -5.79
C SER A 120 -4.27 -3.07 -4.99
N ALA A 121 -5.12 -3.88 -5.63
CA ALA A 121 -6.28 -4.53 -5.01
C ALA A 121 -7.18 -3.59 -4.21
N GLN A 122 -7.48 -2.40 -4.75
CA GLN A 122 -8.38 -1.43 -4.12
C GLN A 122 -9.19 -0.67 -5.18
N ARG A 123 -10.46 -0.43 -4.89
CA ARG A 123 -11.33 0.41 -5.71
C ARG A 123 -10.77 1.83 -5.85
N GLY A 124 -11.05 2.50 -6.95
CA GLY A 124 -10.76 3.93 -7.08
C GLY A 124 -11.39 4.73 -5.94
N PRO A 125 -10.75 5.81 -5.45
CA PRO A 125 -11.15 6.48 -4.21
C PRO A 125 -12.50 7.19 -4.32
N ARG A 126 -12.97 7.51 -5.54
CA ARG A 126 -14.33 8.06 -5.81
C ARG A 126 -15.42 7.01 -5.82
N VAL A 127 -15.05 5.72 -5.96
CA VAL A 127 -16.03 4.63 -5.97
C VAL A 127 -16.54 4.40 -4.55
N PRO A 128 -17.85 4.53 -4.30
CA PRO A 128 -18.40 4.31 -2.97
C PRO A 128 -18.11 2.90 -2.43
N TYR A 129 -17.94 2.77 -1.13
CA TYR A 129 -17.94 1.47 -0.49
C TYR A 129 -19.36 0.90 -0.51
N SER A 130 -19.56 -0.19 -1.24
CA SER A 130 -20.89 -0.77 -1.49
C SER A 130 -21.27 -1.91 -0.55
N ALA A 131 -20.27 -2.50 0.13
CA ALA A 131 -20.54 -3.59 1.08
C ALA A 131 -21.01 -3.04 2.43
N ARG A 132 -21.68 -3.89 3.22
CA ARG A 132 -22.01 -3.53 4.60
C ARG A 132 -20.73 -3.41 5.42
N PRO A 133 -20.49 -2.26 6.09
CA PRO A 133 -19.33 -2.08 6.95
C PRO A 133 -19.31 -3.12 8.08
N ILE A 134 -18.13 -3.64 8.37
CA ILE A 134 -17.94 -4.64 9.43
C ILE A 134 -17.16 -4.09 10.64
N PHE A 135 -16.49 -2.96 10.51
CA PHE A 135 -15.64 -2.41 11.59
C PHE A 135 -16.40 -2.17 12.91
N ALA A 136 -17.71 -1.92 12.85
CA ALA A 136 -18.56 -1.68 14.02
C ALA A 136 -19.21 -2.95 14.61
N LEU A 137 -18.97 -4.11 14.00
CA LEU A 137 -19.54 -5.37 14.50
C LEU A 137 -18.88 -5.80 15.82
N PRO A 138 -19.57 -6.56 16.70
CA PRO A 138 -18.95 -7.24 17.84
C PRO A 138 -17.79 -8.14 17.40
N ASP A 139 -16.79 -8.35 18.26
CA ASP A 139 -15.52 -9.02 17.88
C ASP A 139 -15.69 -10.37 17.20
N ALA A 140 -16.56 -11.23 17.72
CA ALA A 140 -16.82 -12.55 17.13
C ALA A 140 -17.41 -12.44 15.72
N SER A 141 -18.35 -11.53 15.49
CA SER A 141 -18.97 -11.28 14.19
C SER A 141 -18.00 -10.60 13.23
N PHE A 142 -17.16 -9.69 13.74
CA PHE A 142 -16.11 -9.03 12.96
C PHE A 142 -15.07 -10.05 12.47
N LEU A 143 -14.58 -10.90 13.35
CA LEU A 143 -13.63 -11.96 13.00
C LEU A 143 -14.24 -12.93 11.97
N ALA A 144 -15.49 -13.37 12.18
CA ALA A 144 -16.17 -14.24 11.24
C ALA A 144 -16.28 -13.62 9.85
N ALA A 145 -16.64 -12.33 9.77
CA ALA A 145 -16.73 -11.61 8.51
C ALA A 145 -15.37 -11.47 7.80
N ILE A 146 -14.28 -11.25 8.54
CA ILE A 146 -12.93 -11.21 7.97
C ILE A 146 -12.51 -12.58 7.42
N LEU A 147 -12.74 -13.64 8.17
CA LEU A 147 -12.41 -15.01 7.75
C LEU A 147 -13.20 -15.43 6.51
N ASP A 148 -14.49 -15.07 6.44
CA ASP A 148 -15.34 -15.33 5.28
C ASP A 148 -14.84 -14.59 4.02
N ARG A 149 -14.55 -13.29 4.15
CA ARG A 149 -14.14 -12.44 3.01
C ARG A 149 -12.74 -12.74 2.51
N TYR A 150 -11.78 -12.95 3.40
CA TYR A 150 -10.35 -12.88 3.04
C TYR A 150 -9.59 -14.17 3.32
N LYS A 151 -10.05 -15.05 4.21
CA LYS A 151 -9.36 -16.29 4.63
C LYS A 151 -7.86 -16.07 4.97
N ALA A 152 -7.53 -14.88 5.49
CA ALA A 152 -6.16 -14.37 5.54
C ALA A 152 -5.45 -14.57 6.89
N ILE A 153 -6.15 -15.04 7.93
CA ILE A 153 -5.55 -15.23 9.26
C ILE A 153 -5.07 -16.67 9.38
N PRO A 154 -3.75 -16.91 9.57
CA PRO A 154 -3.22 -18.25 9.74
C PRO A 154 -3.78 -18.93 10.99
N GLU A 155 -4.08 -20.23 10.87
CA GLU A 155 -4.59 -21.07 11.99
C GLU A 155 -3.76 -20.97 13.29
N PRO A 156 -2.39 -20.93 13.24
CA PRO A 156 -1.60 -20.76 14.46
C PRO A 156 -1.86 -19.44 15.19
N VAL A 157 -2.22 -18.38 14.48
CA VAL A 157 -2.55 -17.06 15.06
C VAL A 157 -3.92 -17.11 15.73
N LEU A 158 -4.90 -17.75 15.07
CA LEU A 158 -6.25 -17.93 15.62
C LEU A 158 -6.28 -18.64 16.99
N ARG A 159 -5.27 -19.49 17.25
CA ARG A 159 -5.15 -20.26 18.52
C ARG A 159 -4.44 -19.50 19.64
N GLN A 160 -3.98 -18.27 19.40
CA GLN A 160 -3.24 -17.48 20.39
C GLN A 160 -4.05 -16.24 20.81
N PRO A 161 -4.74 -16.27 21.97
CA PRO A 161 -5.65 -15.20 22.39
C PRO A 161 -4.99 -13.82 22.44
N ASP A 162 -3.77 -13.72 22.96
CA ASP A 162 -3.05 -12.46 23.10
C ASP A 162 -2.71 -11.84 21.72
N LEU A 163 -2.25 -12.66 20.78
CA LEU A 163 -2.01 -12.22 19.41
C LEU A 163 -3.31 -11.81 18.71
N MET A 164 -4.40 -12.55 18.95
CA MET A 164 -5.71 -12.24 18.41
C MET A 164 -6.25 -10.92 18.93
N ALA A 165 -6.07 -10.61 20.22
CA ALA A 165 -6.50 -9.35 20.81
C ALA A 165 -5.80 -8.15 20.13
N VAL A 166 -4.48 -8.23 19.92
CA VAL A 166 -3.69 -7.21 19.23
C VAL A 166 -4.12 -7.11 17.75
N LEU A 167 -4.26 -8.25 17.08
CA LEU A 167 -4.64 -8.29 15.67
C LEU A 167 -6.04 -7.71 15.44
N LEU A 168 -7.04 -8.07 16.26
CA LEU A 168 -8.40 -7.56 16.14
C LEU A 168 -8.47 -6.05 16.37
N ARG A 169 -7.72 -5.52 17.35
CA ARG A 169 -7.61 -4.08 17.57
C ARG A 169 -7.06 -3.38 16.32
N THR A 170 -5.99 -3.92 15.75
CA THR A 170 -5.34 -3.37 14.54
C THR A 170 -6.26 -3.45 13.33
N LEU A 171 -6.85 -4.62 13.07
CA LEU A 171 -7.79 -4.84 11.98
C LEU A 171 -9.00 -3.89 12.07
N ARG A 172 -9.54 -3.66 13.26
CA ARG A 172 -10.69 -2.78 13.45
C ARG A 172 -10.35 -1.34 13.05
N GLY A 173 -9.21 -0.81 13.45
CA GLY A 173 -8.74 0.50 13.00
C GLY A 173 -8.55 0.54 11.49
N ASP A 174 -7.91 -0.47 10.92
CA ASP A 174 -7.63 -0.56 9.48
C ASP A 174 -8.92 -0.67 8.64
N PHE A 175 -9.89 -1.46 9.08
CA PHE A 175 -11.19 -1.54 8.42
C PHE A 175 -11.97 -0.23 8.54
N THR A 176 -11.85 0.50 9.65
CA THR A 176 -12.39 1.85 9.77
C THR A 176 -11.81 2.77 8.71
N LEU A 177 -10.49 2.75 8.49
CA LEU A 177 -9.83 3.54 7.45
C LEU A 177 -10.38 3.26 6.04
N VAL A 178 -10.69 1.99 5.73
CA VAL A 178 -11.13 1.58 4.38
C VAL A 178 -12.62 1.77 4.18
N GLU A 179 -13.45 1.36 5.16
CA GLU A 179 -14.91 1.32 5.03
C GLU A 179 -15.54 2.68 5.26
N ASP A 180 -14.92 3.54 6.10
CA ASP A 180 -15.32 4.94 6.30
C ASP A 180 -14.46 5.93 5.49
N TYR A 181 -13.72 5.44 4.50
CA TYR A 181 -12.93 6.30 3.62
C TYR A 181 -13.78 7.35 2.92
N ARG A 182 -13.36 8.60 2.98
CA ARG A 182 -13.99 9.73 2.30
C ARG A 182 -13.01 10.36 1.33
N TYR A 183 -13.39 10.39 0.05
CA TYR A 183 -12.61 11.09 -0.97
C TYR A 183 -12.50 12.59 -0.64
N ARG A 184 -11.28 13.12 -0.63
CA ARG A 184 -11.00 14.51 -0.24
C ARG A 184 -10.07 15.22 -1.21
N ALA A 185 -9.54 14.55 -2.22
CA ALA A 185 -8.60 15.15 -3.15
C ALA A 185 -9.25 16.32 -3.92
N THR A 186 -8.53 17.42 -4.03
CA THR A 186 -8.99 18.65 -4.69
C THR A 186 -8.57 18.75 -6.15
N GLY A 187 -7.86 17.72 -6.67
CA GLY A 187 -7.37 17.68 -8.05
C GLY A 187 -6.85 16.30 -8.41
N ARG A 188 -6.24 16.19 -9.60
CA ARG A 188 -5.57 14.98 -10.05
C ARG A 188 -4.09 15.05 -9.69
N LEU A 189 -3.49 13.88 -9.48
CA LEU A 189 -2.04 13.76 -9.33
C LEU A 189 -1.34 14.08 -10.65
N SER A 190 -0.18 14.71 -10.60
CA SER A 190 0.70 15.00 -11.73
C SER A 190 1.78 13.91 -11.91
N CYS A 191 1.49 12.69 -11.53
CA CYS A 191 2.36 11.54 -11.76
C CYS A 191 1.54 10.40 -12.37
N PRO A 192 2.17 9.49 -13.14
CA PRO A 192 1.51 8.28 -13.63
C PRO A 192 0.96 7.42 -12.51
N VAL A 193 -0.14 6.72 -12.79
CA VAL A 193 -0.76 5.75 -11.88
C VAL A 193 -0.82 4.39 -12.56
N THR A 194 -0.32 3.36 -11.89
CA THR A 194 -0.53 1.96 -12.30
C THR A 194 -1.40 1.27 -11.26
N ALA A 195 -2.55 0.76 -11.70
CA ALA A 195 -3.43 -0.05 -10.88
C ALA A 195 -3.16 -1.54 -11.12
N PHE A 196 -3.01 -2.30 -10.03
CA PHE A 196 -2.87 -3.75 -10.06
C PHE A 196 -4.10 -4.43 -9.49
N GLY A 197 -4.53 -5.54 -10.12
CA GLY A 197 -5.59 -6.41 -9.62
C GLY A 197 -5.24 -7.88 -9.77
N GLY A 198 -5.80 -8.72 -8.90
CA GLY A 198 -5.78 -10.17 -9.09
C GLY A 198 -6.88 -10.58 -10.07
N ARG A 199 -6.60 -11.51 -11.00
CA ARG A 199 -7.60 -12.01 -11.94
C ARG A 199 -8.76 -12.73 -11.26
N ASP A 200 -8.49 -13.31 -10.09
CA ASP A 200 -9.43 -14.08 -9.29
C ASP A 200 -9.88 -13.31 -8.02
N ASP A 201 -9.60 -11.99 -7.95
CA ASP A 201 -10.04 -11.16 -6.84
C ASP A 201 -11.56 -10.98 -6.87
N ARG A 202 -12.24 -11.50 -5.85
CA ARG A 202 -13.70 -11.40 -5.70
C ARG A 202 -14.13 -10.17 -4.91
N GLN A 203 -13.18 -9.39 -4.38
CA GLN A 203 -13.46 -8.21 -3.56
C GLN A 203 -13.46 -6.93 -4.40
N ILE A 204 -12.59 -6.86 -5.41
CA ILE A 204 -12.40 -5.66 -6.24
C ILE A 204 -12.59 -6.04 -7.70
N ALA A 205 -13.66 -5.53 -8.31
CA ALA A 205 -13.94 -5.71 -9.73
C ALA A 205 -13.01 -4.86 -10.59
N ARG A 206 -12.84 -5.27 -11.85
CA ARG A 206 -12.00 -4.58 -12.84
C ARG A 206 -12.38 -3.11 -12.99
N GLU A 207 -13.68 -2.82 -13.10
CA GLU A 207 -14.22 -1.47 -13.30
C GLU A 207 -13.88 -0.55 -12.10
N GLN A 208 -13.79 -1.13 -10.91
CA GLN A 208 -13.38 -0.41 -9.70
C GLN A 208 -11.90 -0.05 -9.72
N LEU A 209 -11.06 -0.89 -10.35
CA LEU A 209 -9.63 -0.59 -10.57
C LEU A 209 -9.46 0.44 -11.68
N GLU A 210 -10.24 0.35 -12.77
CA GLU A 210 -10.21 1.32 -13.89
C GLU A 210 -10.56 2.74 -13.44
N ALA A 211 -11.37 2.88 -12.38
CA ALA A 211 -11.73 4.17 -11.80
C ALA A 211 -10.53 4.98 -11.26
N TRP A 212 -9.37 4.35 -11.02
CA TRP A 212 -8.13 5.06 -10.67
C TRP A 212 -7.62 5.97 -11.81
N SER A 213 -8.04 5.75 -13.05
CA SER A 213 -7.73 6.63 -14.19
C SER A 213 -8.20 8.06 -13.99
N LEU A 214 -9.19 8.28 -13.14
CA LEU A 214 -9.73 9.61 -12.82
C LEU A 214 -8.82 10.41 -11.86
N GLU A 215 -7.84 9.77 -11.25
CA GLU A 215 -7.02 10.36 -10.19
C GLU A 215 -5.69 10.93 -10.68
N THR A 216 -5.35 10.74 -11.95
CA THR A 216 -4.13 11.31 -12.54
C THR A 216 -4.43 12.14 -13.79
N SER A 217 -3.62 13.19 -14.03
CA SER A 217 -3.56 13.92 -15.32
C SER A 217 -2.56 13.29 -16.29
N GLU A 218 -1.76 12.35 -15.82
CA GLU A 218 -0.72 11.66 -16.55
C GLU A 218 -1.19 10.27 -17.05
N ALA A 219 -0.27 9.42 -17.45
CA ALA A 219 -0.58 8.08 -17.92
C ALA A 219 -1.23 7.22 -16.81
N PHE A 220 -2.23 6.44 -17.19
CA PHE A 220 -2.84 5.42 -16.38
C PHE A 220 -2.67 4.04 -17.02
N GLU A 221 -2.34 3.05 -16.21
CA GLU A 221 -2.22 1.67 -16.66
C GLU A 221 -2.92 0.72 -15.68
N LEU A 222 -3.68 -0.28 -16.20
CA LEU A 222 -4.25 -1.36 -15.44
C LEU A 222 -3.53 -2.67 -15.76
N ARG A 223 -3.02 -3.35 -14.74
CA ARG A 223 -2.35 -4.66 -14.83
C ARG A 223 -3.08 -5.70 -13.99
N LEU A 224 -3.57 -6.76 -14.63
CA LEU A 224 -4.19 -7.90 -13.95
C LEU A 224 -3.22 -9.05 -13.87
N LEU A 225 -2.87 -9.45 -12.64
CA LEU A 225 -1.92 -10.52 -12.32
C LEU A 225 -2.65 -11.79 -11.90
N PRO A 226 -2.02 -12.98 -12.00
CA PRO A 226 -2.59 -14.21 -11.47
C PRO A 226 -2.84 -14.13 -9.97
N GLY A 227 -3.91 -14.77 -9.48
CA GLY A 227 -4.26 -14.87 -8.07
C GLY A 227 -5.44 -14.01 -7.63
N GLY A 228 -5.84 -14.18 -6.36
CA GLY A 228 -6.94 -13.47 -5.72
C GLY A 228 -6.51 -12.13 -5.09
N HIS A 229 -7.20 -11.71 -4.01
CA HIS A 229 -6.93 -10.41 -3.37
C HIS A 229 -5.48 -10.22 -2.90
N PHE A 230 -4.79 -11.29 -2.52
CA PHE A 230 -3.41 -11.25 -2.03
C PHE A 230 -2.37 -11.70 -3.07
N PHE A 231 -2.68 -11.52 -4.37
CA PHE A 231 -1.79 -11.87 -5.49
C PHE A 231 -0.36 -11.31 -5.35
N LEU A 232 -0.17 -10.24 -4.59
CA LEU A 232 1.16 -9.65 -4.34
C LEU A 232 2.16 -10.65 -3.71
N ASN A 233 1.69 -11.74 -3.09
CA ASN A 233 2.53 -12.81 -2.55
C ASN A 233 2.87 -13.85 -3.64
N GLU A 234 1.89 -14.26 -4.42
CA GLU A 234 2.00 -15.33 -5.43
C GLU A 234 2.64 -14.81 -6.72
N ALA A 235 2.18 -13.66 -7.21
CA ALA A 235 2.68 -13.00 -8.42
C ALA A 235 3.76 -11.94 -8.12
N ARG A 236 4.46 -12.03 -6.98
CA ARG A 236 5.43 -11.02 -6.52
C ARG A 236 6.45 -10.64 -7.59
N ARG A 237 7.05 -11.63 -8.24
CA ARG A 237 8.12 -11.38 -9.24
C ARG A 237 7.60 -10.64 -10.45
N GLU A 238 6.40 -10.98 -10.92
CA GLU A 238 5.75 -10.32 -12.05
C GLU A 238 5.38 -8.87 -11.67
N LEU A 239 4.78 -8.67 -10.50
CA LEU A 239 4.48 -7.36 -9.95
C LEU A 239 5.73 -6.47 -9.87
N LEU A 240 6.82 -6.99 -9.28
CA LEU A 240 8.06 -6.24 -9.12
C LEU A 240 8.80 -6.02 -10.43
N ALA A 241 8.63 -6.89 -11.45
CA ALA A 241 9.14 -6.64 -12.79
C ALA A 241 8.52 -5.37 -13.40
N ILE A 242 7.19 -5.23 -13.31
CA ILE A 242 6.48 -4.04 -13.80
C ILE A 242 6.90 -2.78 -13.01
N ILE A 243 6.98 -2.87 -11.68
CA ILE A 243 7.43 -1.74 -10.85
C ILE A 243 8.85 -1.29 -11.26
N ARG A 244 9.77 -2.24 -11.49
CA ARG A 244 11.15 -1.94 -11.90
C ARG A 244 11.23 -1.17 -13.21
N GLU A 245 10.39 -1.49 -14.20
CA GLU A 245 10.33 -0.77 -15.48
C GLU A 245 10.00 0.71 -15.28
N GLN A 246 9.15 1.03 -14.30
CA GLN A 246 8.72 2.40 -14.02
C GLN A 246 9.68 3.17 -13.09
N VAL A 247 10.48 2.46 -12.28
CA VAL A 247 11.51 3.08 -11.43
C VAL A 247 12.89 3.13 -12.12
N ALA A 248 13.01 2.55 -13.33
CA ALA A 248 14.21 2.69 -14.15
C ALA A 248 14.38 4.16 -14.60
N PRO A 249 15.63 4.64 -14.84
CA PRO A 249 15.83 5.96 -15.40
C PRO A 249 15.08 6.03 -16.74
N ARG A 250 14.20 7.02 -16.89
CA ARG A 250 13.82 7.42 -18.25
C ARG A 250 15.09 8.02 -18.85
N GLU A 251 15.60 7.43 -19.92
CA GLU A 251 16.64 8.08 -20.72
C GLU A 251 16.10 9.46 -21.06
N ALA A 252 16.88 10.50 -20.69
CA ALA A 252 16.56 11.86 -21.07
C ALA A 252 16.64 11.90 -22.62
N GLY A 253 15.46 11.93 -23.26
CA GLY A 253 15.33 12.18 -24.69
C GLY A 253 15.70 13.63 -25.01
#